data_b4632293b0f7e2ef83f59fcbef104e6e
#
_entry.id   b4632293b0f7e2ef83f59fcbef104e6e
#
_cell.length_a   1.000
_cell.length_b   1.000
_cell.length_c   1.000
_cell.angle_alpha   90.00
_cell.angle_beta   90.00
_cell.angle_gamma   90.00
#
_symmetry.space_group_name_H-M   'P 1'
#
loop_
_entity.id
_entity.type
_entity.pdbx_description
1 polymer ?
#
loop_
_entity_poly.entity_id
_entity_poly.type
_entity_poly.pdbx_seq_one_letter_code
_entity_poly.pdbx_strand_id
1 'polypeptide(L)'
;NGLKQVKNEHGAASIGLLASPHSTLEELALAGALVRGLGSQNIDARLRHADFSNAAPAGAARWLGLPVASLSNLQRVLVVGSNLRKDHPLFAQRIRQAQRKGAQVNVLNAVAQDWAMPLKNVVLADCDVWVSALAGIAAAIAAETGASAPVNTDATDAHRAVAKSLLGGEHKAILLGNAAAHHEKAASLLSLANWIAQQTGASVGYLSEAANTVGAQLVNAVPGQGGLNAGQMLGSALKALVLLNTEPGHDSAAGVQGLASAGMVVTLSPFKTNLDISDVLLPVAPFTETSGSFVNAEGRLQSFHAVVRPLGETRPAWKVIRVLGNLLGLAGFDADSSQAVLASALPGVASGAVVDAARLNNASTASIDLSPAVAEPCVASIYQLDGLVRRAPALQLTADARATLIADEVHA
;
A
#
# COMPACT_ATOMS: atom_id res chain seq x y z
N ASN A 1 -11.73 -2.61 -29.41
CA ASN A 1 -11.91 -3.93 -30.04
C ASN A 1 -10.99 -4.99 -29.43
N GLY A 2 -9.68 -4.74 -29.21
CA GLY A 2 -8.72 -5.73 -28.71
C GLY A 2 -9.14 -6.45 -27.44
N LEU A 3 -9.58 -5.74 -26.38
CA LEU A 3 -10.05 -6.39 -25.14
C LEU A 3 -11.28 -7.30 -25.37
N LYS A 4 -12.19 -6.93 -26.31
CA LYS A 4 -13.32 -7.80 -26.70
C LYS A 4 -12.81 -9.06 -27.42
N GLN A 5 -11.86 -8.90 -28.30
CA GLN A 5 -11.24 -10.00 -29.02
C GLN A 5 -10.55 -10.98 -28.05
N VAL A 6 -9.67 -10.46 -27.17
CA VAL A 6 -9.01 -11.30 -26.17
C VAL A 6 -10.01 -12.04 -25.28
N LYS A 7 -11.09 -11.35 -24.83
CA LYS A 7 -12.15 -12.00 -24.05
C LYS A 7 -12.80 -13.15 -24.81
N ASN A 8 -13.10 -12.95 -26.10
CA ASN A 8 -13.79 -13.94 -26.93
C ASN A 8 -12.90 -15.14 -27.28
N GLU A 9 -11.62 -14.90 -27.54
CA GLU A 9 -10.66 -15.94 -27.95
C GLU A 9 -10.06 -16.71 -26.77
N HIS A 10 -9.84 -16.04 -25.64
CA HIS A 10 -9.07 -16.60 -24.53
C HIS A 10 -9.84 -16.60 -23.19
N GLY A 11 -11.06 -16.07 -23.16
CA GLY A 11 -11.87 -15.95 -21.95
C GLY A 11 -11.50 -14.74 -21.08
N ALA A 12 -12.42 -14.34 -20.23
CA ALA A 12 -12.30 -13.15 -19.40
C ALA A 12 -11.13 -13.23 -18.38
N ALA A 13 -10.84 -14.41 -17.83
CA ALA A 13 -9.76 -14.62 -16.86
C ALA A 13 -8.35 -14.38 -17.46
N SER A 14 -8.22 -14.28 -18.77
CA SER A 14 -6.97 -13.93 -19.44
C SER A 14 -6.66 -12.42 -19.47
N ILE A 15 -7.57 -11.59 -18.91
CA ILE A 15 -7.44 -10.13 -18.85
C ILE A 15 -7.14 -9.72 -17.41
N GLY A 16 -6.16 -8.83 -17.22
CA GLY A 16 -5.81 -8.26 -15.92
C GLY A 16 -5.67 -6.73 -15.96
N LEU A 17 -5.67 -6.10 -14.78
CA LEU A 17 -5.40 -4.69 -14.61
C LEU A 17 -4.51 -4.46 -13.38
N LEU A 18 -3.42 -3.75 -13.57
CA LEU A 18 -2.57 -3.24 -12.50
C LEU A 18 -2.74 -1.73 -12.38
N ALA A 19 -3.02 -1.26 -11.17
CA ALA A 19 -3.25 0.15 -10.90
C ALA A 19 -2.26 0.68 -9.87
N SER A 20 -1.81 1.91 -10.05
CA SER A 20 -1.06 2.60 -9.01
C SER A 20 -1.98 2.96 -7.83
N PRO A 21 -1.56 2.70 -6.57
CA PRO A 21 -2.30 3.14 -5.38
C PRO A 21 -2.24 4.67 -5.18
N HIS A 22 -1.55 5.42 -6.05
CA HIS A 22 -1.61 6.87 -6.14
C HIS A 22 -2.72 7.39 -7.06
N SER A 23 -3.44 6.51 -7.76
CA SER A 23 -4.61 6.87 -8.57
C SER A 23 -5.76 7.35 -7.68
N THR A 24 -6.64 8.20 -8.23
CA THR A 24 -7.83 8.66 -7.50
C THR A 24 -8.80 7.51 -7.21
N LEU A 25 -9.65 7.69 -6.22
CA LEU A 25 -10.67 6.70 -5.85
C LEU A 25 -11.59 6.37 -7.04
N GLU A 26 -11.95 7.40 -7.80
CA GLU A 26 -12.81 7.30 -8.98
C GLU A 26 -12.15 6.46 -10.10
N GLU A 27 -10.86 6.67 -10.32
CA GLU A 27 -10.07 5.88 -11.27
C GLU A 27 -10.00 4.41 -10.86
N LEU A 28 -9.70 4.15 -9.60
CA LEU A 28 -9.60 2.80 -9.04
C LEU A 28 -10.95 2.07 -9.06
N ALA A 29 -12.05 2.77 -8.74
CA ALA A 29 -13.39 2.21 -8.76
C ALA A 29 -13.82 1.82 -10.19
N LEU A 30 -13.62 2.72 -11.15
CA LEU A 30 -13.95 2.46 -12.55
C LEU A 30 -13.04 1.39 -13.17
N ALA A 31 -11.75 1.34 -12.78
CA ALA A 31 -10.84 0.27 -13.20
C ALA A 31 -11.34 -1.10 -12.72
N GLY A 32 -11.74 -1.19 -11.46
CA GLY A 32 -12.37 -2.38 -10.91
C GLY A 32 -13.67 -2.77 -11.61
N ALA A 33 -14.53 -1.80 -11.88
CA ALA A 33 -15.78 -2.00 -12.62
C ALA A 33 -15.51 -2.48 -14.06
N LEU A 34 -14.50 -1.92 -14.75
CA LEU A 34 -14.11 -2.30 -16.10
C LEU A 34 -13.72 -3.78 -16.18
N VAL A 35 -12.81 -4.21 -15.32
CA VAL A 35 -12.30 -5.59 -15.31
C VAL A 35 -13.40 -6.57 -14.95
N ARG A 36 -14.20 -6.28 -13.94
CA ARG A 36 -15.32 -7.14 -13.52
C ARG A 36 -16.45 -7.17 -14.55
N GLY A 37 -16.73 -6.04 -15.19
CA GLY A 37 -17.69 -5.95 -16.30
C GLY A 37 -17.26 -6.81 -17.50
N LEU A 38 -15.96 -6.95 -17.75
CA LEU A 38 -15.43 -7.90 -18.72
C LEU A 38 -15.55 -9.37 -18.27
N GLY A 39 -15.80 -9.61 -16.97
CA GLY A 39 -15.92 -10.95 -16.38
C GLY A 39 -14.63 -11.46 -15.72
N SER A 40 -13.60 -10.62 -15.59
CA SER A 40 -12.37 -10.97 -14.88
C SER A 40 -12.40 -10.48 -13.43
N GLN A 41 -11.61 -11.11 -12.57
CA GLN A 41 -11.38 -10.69 -11.18
C GLN A 41 -9.93 -10.22 -10.94
N ASN A 42 -9.13 -10.13 -12.01
CA ASN A 42 -7.70 -9.85 -11.99
C ASN A 42 -7.46 -8.34 -11.98
N ILE A 43 -7.55 -7.72 -10.83
CA ILE A 43 -7.15 -6.33 -10.59
C ILE A 43 -6.38 -6.23 -9.29
N ASP A 44 -5.26 -5.50 -9.26
CA ASP A 44 -4.57 -5.23 -8.01
C ASP A 44 -3.85 -3.88 -8.05
N ALA A 45 -3.80 -3.21 -6.89
CA ALA A 45 -3.05 -1.98 -6.65
C ALA A 45 -1.86 -2.20 -5.68
N ARG A 46 -1.61 -3.44 -5.24
CA ARG A 46 -0.56 -3.79 -4.27
C ARG A 46 0.67 -4.36 -4.98
N LEU A 47 1.28 -3.56 -5.86
CA LEU A 47 2.35 -4.04 -6.73
C LEU A 47 3.63 -4.41 -5.97
N ARG A 48 3.93 -3.74 -4.85
CA ARG A 48 5.14 -3.98 -4.04
C ARG A 48 4.96 -5.03 -2.95
N HIS A 49 3.74 -5.56 -2.77
CA HIS A 49 3.50 -6.63 -1.81
C HIS A 49 4.05 -7.96 -2.29
N ALA A 50 4.64 -8.73 -1.39
CA ALA A 50 5.08 -10.10 -1.63
C ALA A 50 4.14 -11.12 -0.98
N ASP A 51 3.46 -10.77 0.12
CA ASP A 51 2.48 -11.62 0.81
C ASP A 51 1.06 -11.13 0.60
N PHE A 52 0.22 -11.97 0.01
CA PHE A 52 -1.20 -11.70 -0.25
C PHE A 52 -2.13 -12.61 0.57
N SER A 53 -1.58 -13.45 1.45
CA SER A 53 -2.33 -14.50 2.16
C SER A 53 -3.35 -13.95 3.16
N ASN A 54 -3.15 -12.72 3.66
CA ASN A 54 -3.99 -12.11 4.68
C ASN A 54 -4.46 -10.71 4.27
N ALA A 55 -5.17 -10.63 3.15
CA ALA A 55 -5.82 -9.40 2.70
C ALA A 55 -6.95 -8.98 3.67
N ALA A 56 -7.29 -7.70 3.68
CA ALA A 56 -8.51 -7.24 4.34
C ALA A 56 -9.76 -7.89 3.69
N PRO A 57 -10.86 -8.09 4.43
CA PRO A 57 -12.12 -8.53 3.84
C PRO A 57 -12.56 -7.61 2.68
N ALA A 58 -13.32 -8.15 1.72
CA ALA A 58 -13.82 -7.36 0.60
C ALA A 58 -14.57 -6.10 1.07
N GLY A 59 -14.22 -4.94 0.50
CA GLY A 59 -14.78 -3.65 0.88
C GLY A 59 -14.29 -3.09 2.22
N ALA A 60 -13.37 -3.77 2.90
CA ALA A 60 -12.64 -3.26 4.05
C ALA A 60 -11.19 -2.94 3.68
N ALA A 61 -10.51 -2.15 4.51
CA ALA A 61 -9.15 -1.73 4.27
C ALA A 61 -8.25 -1.86 5.51
N ARG A 62 -6.98 -2.18 5.28
CA ARG A 62 -5.90 -1.96 6.25
C ARG A 62 -5.67 -0.46 6.40
N TRP A 63 -5.48 0.02 7.62
CA TRP A 63 -5.46 1.45 7.93
C TRP A 63 -4.49 1.79 9.08
N LEU A 64 -4.36 3.05 9.43
CA LEU A 64 -3.43 3.52 10.48
C LEU A 64 -3.74 2.98 11.89
N GLY A 65 -4.94 2.42 12.12
CA GLY A 65 -5.34 1.85 13.41
C GLY A 65 -5.79 2.87 14.45
N LEU A 66 -5.62 4.17 14.18
CA LEU A 66 -6.01 5.28 15.05
C LEU A 66 -6.12 6.58 14.24
N PRO A 67 -6.81 7.60 14.76
CA PRO A 67 -6.82 8.92 14.12
C PRO A 67 -5.42 9.53 14.03
N VAL A 68 -5.09 10.21 12.93
CA VAL A 68 -3.77 10.84 12.71
C VAL A 68 -3.42 11.81 13.85
N ALA A 69 -4.41 12.54 14.38
CA ALA A 69 -4.20 13.47 15.50
C ALA A 69 -3.72 12.75 16.77
N SER A 70 -4.16 11.51 16.99
CA SER A 70 -3.81 10.71 18.17
C SER A 70 -2.34 10.32 18.23
N LEU A 71 -1.62 10.32 17.10
CA LEU A 71 -0.17 10.10 17.06
C LEU A 71 0.60 11.07 17.96
N SER A 72 0.11 12.29 18.16
CA SER A 72 0.73 13.31 19.02
C SER A 72 0.51 13.07 20.52
N ASN A 73 -0.34 12.09 20.86
CA ASN A 73 -0.70 11.74 22.24
C ASN A 73 -0.24 10.33 22.64
N LEU A 74 0.48 9.63 21.76
CA LEU A 74 1.04 8.33 22.07
C LEU A 74 2.01 8.43 23.24
N GLN A 75 1.98 7.42 24.12
CA GLN A 75 2.94 7.26 25.22
C GLN A 75 3.95 6.15 24.90
N ARG A 76 3.53 5.15 24.15
CA ARG A 76 4.39 4.06 23.68
C ARG A 76 4.09 3.77 22.22
N VAL A 77 5.13 3.62 21.42
CA VAL A 77 4.99 3.21 20.04
C VAL A 77 6.11 2.22 19.68
N LEU A 78 5.74 1.18 18.95
CA LEU A 78 6.66 0.30 18.25
C LEU A 78 6.46 0.52 16.76
N VAL A 79 7.51 0.90 16.04
CA VAL A 79 7.52 1.02 14.59
C VAL A 79 8.33 -0.14 14.03
N VAL A 80 7.75 -0.88 13.08
CA VAL A 80 8.36 -2.05 12.44
C VAL A 80 8.53 -1.78 10.95
N GLY A 81 9.76 -1.87 10.45
CA GLY A 81 10.05 -1.82 9.02
C GLY A 81 9.67 -0.49 8.35
N SER A 82 10.14 0.65 8.87
CA SER A 82 9.88 1.97 8.30
C SER A 82 11.07 2.91 8.43
N ASN A 83 11.33 3.68 7.40
CA ASN A 83 12.07 4.94 7.51
C ASN A 83 11.08 6.09 7.75
N LEU A 84 10.49 6.12 8.94
CA LEU A 84 9.35 6.98 9.26
C LEU A 84 9.58 8.46 8.90
N ARG A 85 10.80 8.96 9.10
CA ARG A 85 11.16 10.35 8.78
C ARG A 85 11.07 10.65 7.29
N LYS A 86 11.46 9.70 6.45
CA LYS A 86 11.45 9.81 4.99
C LYS A 86 10.09 9.46 4.42
N ASP A 87 9.57 8.28 4.76
CA ASP A 87 8.36 7.74 4.17
C ASP A 87 7.10 8.50 4.63
N HIS A 88 7.06 8.91 5.91
CA HIS A 88 5.88 9.49 6.54
C HIS A 88 6.23 10.72 7.41
N PRO A 89 6.77 11.81 6.83
CA PRO A 89 7.32 12.93 7.59
C PRO A 89 6.30 13.61 8.50
N LEU A 90 5.02 13.66 8.12
CA LEU A 90 3.97 14.25 8.97
C LEU A 90 3.61 13.35 10.16
N PHE A 91 3.66 12.03 10.02
CA PHE A 91 3.49 11.10 11.14
C PHE A 91 4.71 11.13 12.04
N ALA A 92 5.92 11.16 11.47
CA ALA A 92 7.17 11.33 12.21
C ALA A 92 7.14 12.59 13.09
N GLN A 93 6.69 13.71 12.54
CA GLN A 93 6.57 14.98 13.26
C GLN A 93 5.58 14.86 14.45
N ARG A 94 4.45 14.18 14.28
CA ARG A 94 3.48 13.96 15.36
C ARG A 94 4.03 13.05 16.45
N ILE A 95 4.66 11.94 16.09
CA ILE A 95 5.31 11.01 17.02
C ILE A 95 6.47 11.71 17.76
N ARG A 96 7.22 12.58 17.05
CA ARG A 96 8.24 13.42 17.69
C ARG A 96 7.64 14.39 18.71
N GLN A 97 6.48 14.97 18.45
CA GLN A 97 5.76 15.79 19.45
C GLN A 97 5.39 14.96 20.70
N ALA A 98 4.90 13.73 20.52
CA ALA A 98 4.63 12.82 21.61
C ALA A 98 5.92 12.48 22.39
N GLN A 99 7.00 12.20 21.67
CA GLN A 99 8.31 11.88 22.27
C GLN A 99 8.84 13.05 23.13
N ARG A 100 8.70 14.29 22.68
CA ARG A 100 9.05 15.50 23.46
C ARG A 100 8.23 15.66 24.76
N LYS A 101 7.08 14.99 24.85
CA LYS A 101 6.23 14.91 26.04
C LYS A 101 6.51 13.65 26.89
N GLY A 102 7.57 12.88 26.55
CA GLY A 102 7.98 11.70 27.30
C GLY A 102 7.53 10.35 26.71
N ALA A 103 6.97 10.33 25.51
CA ALA A 103 6.64 9.07 24.84
C ALA A 103 7.92 8.25 24.56
N GLN A 104 7.82 6.94 24.69
CA GLN A 104 8.90 6.00 24.36
C GLN A 104 8.66 5.45 22.95
N VAL A 105 9.61 5.72 22.08
CA VAL A 105 9.61 5.24 20.69
C VAL A 105 10.55 4.04 20.60
N ASN A 106 10.00 2.89 20.20
CA ASN A 106 10.72 1.63 20.00
C ASN A 106 10.71 1.31 18.50
N VAL A 107 11.76 0.68 18.01
CA VAL A 107 11.93 0.40 16.58
C VAL A 107 12.45 -1.01 16.37
N LEU A 108 11.91 -1.70 15.36
CA LEU A 108 12.46 -2.89 14.73
C LEU A 108 12.72 -2.59 13.25
N ASN A 109 13.99 -2.56 12.87
CA ASN A 109 14.42 -2.27 11.47
C ASN A 109 15.66 -3.08 11.11
N ALA A 110 15.95 -3.19 9.79
CA ALA A 110 17.16 -3.83 9.30
C ALA A 110 18.41 -2.94 9.53
N VAL A 111 18.27 -1.64 9.40
CA VAL A 111 19.38 -0.69 9.51
C VAL A 111 19.06 0.46 10.47
N ALA A 112 20.10 1.02 11.05
CA ALA A 112 19.99 2.25 11.83
C ALA A 112 19.70 3.44 10.90
N GLN A 113 18.72 4.25 11.29
CA GLN A 113 18.28 5.42 10.50
C GLN A 113 18.28 6.66 11.38
N ASP A 114 18.36 7.85 10.73
CA ASP A 114 18.19 9.11 11.43
C ASP A 114 16.69 9.42 11.62
N TRP A 115 16.23 9.29 12.86
CA TRP A 115 14.84 9.53 13.25
C TRP A 115 14.53 10.99 13.60
N ALA A 116 15.56 11.85 13.69
CA ALA A 116 15.44 13.22 14.18
C ALA A 116 14.72 13.33 15.54
N MET A 117 14.70 12.25 16.33
CA MET A 117 14.18 12.16 17.70
C MET A 117 14.86 11.03 18.45
N PRO A 118 15.00 11.14 19.80
CA PRO A 118 15.50 10.04 20.61
C PRO A 118 14.63 8.79 20.53
N LEU A 119 15.26 7.64 20.34
CA LEU A 119 14.63 6.33 20.43
C LEU A 119 14.87 5.72 21.80
N LYS A 120 13.88 5.02 22.36
CA LYS A 120 14.00 4.36 23.67
C LYS A 120 14.70 3.01 23.52
N ASN A 121 14.25 2.17 22.60
CA ASN A 121 14.82 0.87 22.31
C ASN A 121 14.89 0.68 20.79
N VAL A 122 15.97 0.07 20.34
CA VAL A 122 16.20 -0.25 18.93
C VAL A 122 16.56 -1.73 18.83
N VAL A 123 15.80 -2.46 18.04
CA VAL A 123 16.12 -3.82 17.62
C VAL A 123 16.54 -3.73 16.16
N LEU A 124 17.82 -3.97 15.90
CA LEU A 124 18.34 -4.12 14.54
C LEU A 124 18.45 -5.60 14.23
N ALA A 125 17.78 -6.02 13.20
CA ALA A 125 17.76 -7.39 12.71
C ALA A 125 17.53 -7.37 11.19
N ASP A 126 18.20 -8.24 10.47
CA ASP A 126 17.97 -8.38 9.03
C ASP A 126 16.51 -8.73 8.78
N CYS A 127 15.97 -8.28 7.63
CA CYS A 127 14.54 -8.42 7.36
C CYS A 127 14.06 -9.88 7.31
N ASP A 128 14.92 -10.82 6.94
CA ASP A 128 14.62 -12.26 6.90
C ASP A 128 14.23 -12.84 8.28
N VAL A 129 14.69 -12.23 9.39
CA VAL A 129 14.38 -12.67 10.75
C VAL A 129 13.43 -11.75 11.53
N TRP A 130 12.77 -10.80 10.87
CA TRP A 130 11.85 -9.87 11.57
C TRP A 130 10.68 -10.57 12.26
N VAL A 131 10.16 -11.65 11.68
CA VAL A 131 9.09 -12.43 12.32
C VAL A 131 9.59 -13.02 13.63
N SER A 132 10.81 -13.60 13.65
CA SER A 132 11.42 -14.15 14.86
C SER A 132 11.76 -13.06 15.89
N ALA A 133 12.22 -11.88 15.44
CA ALA A 133 12.48 -10.74 16.32
C ALA A 133 11.19 -10.21 16.98
N LEU A 134 10.11 -10.08 16.21
CA LEU A 134 8.81 -9.65 16.74
C LEU A 134 8.20 -10.72 17.65
N ALA A 135 8.38 -12.02 17.33
CA ALA A 135 8.00 -13.14 18.18
C ALA A 135 8.77 -13.14 19.51
N GLY A 136 10.05 -12.78 19.49
CA GLY A 136 10.85 -12.60 20.72
C GLY A 136 10.30 -11.51 21.64
N ILE A 137 9.80 -10.40 21.05
CA ILE A 137 9.10 -9.36 21.83
C ILE A 137 7.80 -9.92 22.41
N ALA A 138 7.03 -10.71 21.63
CA ALA A 138 5.81 -11.35 22.10
C ALA A 138 6.10 -12.35 23.23
N ALA A 139 7.15 -13.16 23.13
CA ALA A 139 7.57 -14.09 24.18
C ALA A 139 7.95 -13.35 25.48
N ALA A 140 8.65 -12.21 25.36
CA ALA A 140 8.97 -11.38 26.53
C ALA A 140 7.71 -10.81 27.19
N ILE A 141 6.72 -10.36 26.42
CA ILE A 141 5.43 -9.89 26.95
C ILE A 141 4.67 -11.04 27.61
N ALA A 142 4.66 -12.24 27.00
CA ALA A 142 4.02 -13.43 27.57
C ALA A 142 4.60 -13.79 28.94
N ALA A 143 5.92 -13.73 29.08
CA ALA A 143 6.61 -13.99 30.35
C ALA A 143 6.22 -12.98 31.46
N GLU A 144 6.05 -11.71 31.12
CA GLU A 144 5.67 -10.65 32.07
C GLU A 144 4.18 -10.68 32.44
N THR A 145 3.31 -11.08 31.50
CA THR A 145 1.85 -11.09 31.70
C THR A 145 1.29 -12.44 32.19
N GLY A 146 2.07 -13.52 32.09
CA GLY A 146 1.61 -14.89 32.34
C GLY A 146 0.72 -15.45 31.22
N ALA A 147 0.63 -14.78 30.07
CA ALA A 147 -0.10 -15.26 28.91
C ALA A 147 0.67 -16.37 28.16
N SER A 148 -0.04 -17.20 27.40
CA SER A 148 0.64 -18.13 26.48
C SER A 148 1.19 -17.38 25.28
N ALA A 149 2.50 -17.54 25.00
CA ALA A 149 3.11 -16.96 23.81
C ALA A 149 2.46 -17.55 22.54
N PRO A 150 2.30 -16.75 21.45
CA PRO A 150 1.66 -17.20 20.23
C PRO A 150 2.50 -18.23 19.47
N VAL A 151 3.80 -18.22 19.67
CA VAL A 151 4.76 -19.19 19.13
C VAL A 151 5.93 -19.35 20.13
N ASN A 152 6.61 -20.49 20.04
CA ASN A 152 7.78 -20.75 20.91
C ASN A 152 9.03 -20.11 20.31
N THR A 153 9.62 -19.16 21.05
CA THR A 153 10.89 -18.48 20.70
C THR A 153 11.52 -17.86 21.92
N ASP A 154 12.84 -17.66 21.88
CA ASP A 154 13.58 -17.04 22.97
C ASP A 154 13.60 -15.50 22.85
N ALA A 155 13.47 -14.83 23.98
CA ALA A 155 13.56 -13.38 24.06
C ALA A 155 14.99 -12.94 24.41
N THR A 156 15.55 -12.02 23.65
CA THR A 156 16.80 -11.32 23.97
C THR A 156 16.55 -10.17 24.97
N ASP A 157 17.63 -9.58 25.51
CA ASP A 157 17.50 -8.39 26.36
C ASP A 157 16.87 -7.20 25.65
N ALA A 158 17.16 -7.03 24.35
CA ALA A 158 16.53 -6.00 23.52
C ALA A 158 15.02 -6.24 23.39
N HIS A 159 14.58 -7.48 23.18
CA HIS A 159 13.16 -7.84 23.12
C HIS A 159 12.46 -7.56 24.46
N ARG A 160 13.09 -7.93 25.61
CA ARG A 160 12.58 -7.63 26.95
C ARG A 160 12.47 -6.13 27.22
N ALA A 161 13.42 -5.32 26.74
CA ALA A 161 13.36 -3.87 26.89
C ALA A 161 12.19 -3.25 26.12
N VAL A 162 11.91 -3.72 24.88
CA VAL A 162 10.74 -3.30 24.09
C VAL A 162 9.44 -3.75 24.78
N ALA A 163 9.35 -4.99 25.23
CA ALA A 163 8.20 -5.55 25.95
C ALA A 163 7.87 -4.71 27.19
N LYS A 164 8.87 -4.43 28.04
CA LYS A 164 8.70 -3.58 29.23
C LYS A 164 8.21 -2.18 28.88
N SER A 165 8.68 -1.60 27.77
CA SER A 165 8.18 -0.31 27.27
C SER A 165 6.70 -0.41 26.92
N LEU A 166 6.28 -1.41 26.13
CA LEU A 166 4.91 -1.56 25.64
C LEU A 166 3.89 -1.91 26.73
N LEU A 167 4.32 -2.57 27.80
CA LEU A 167 3.46 -2.88 28.95
C LEU A 167 3.11 -1.64 29.78
N GLY A 168 3.88 -0.55 29.67
CA GLY A 168 3.59 0.72 30.34
C GLY A 168 2.74 1.67 29.46
N GLY A 169 2.19 2.72 30.11
CA GLY A 169 1.40 3.76 29.44
C GLY A 169 0.02 3.29 28.96
N GLU A 170 -0.81 4.25 28.60
CA GLU A 170 -2.22 4.02 28.20
C GLU A 170 -2.39 4.11 26.67
N HIS A 171 -1.84 5.17 26.05
CA HIS A 171 -1.95 5.41 24.62
C HIS A 171 -0.78 4.78 23.86
N LYS A 172 -1.06 3.66 23.19
CA LYS A 172 -0.03 2.82 22.57
C LYS A 172 -0.38 2.45 21.13
N ALA A 173 0.65 2.31 20.30
CA ALA A 173 0.48 1.83 18.93
C ALA A 173 1.64 0.93 18.48
N ILE A 174 1.32 -0.05 17.63
CA ILE A 174 2.26 -0.84 16.84
C ILE A 174 2.00 -0.46 15.39
N LEU A 175 2.98 0.16 14.75
CA LEU A 175 2.86 0.70 13.40
C LEU A 175 3.74 -0.09 12.44
N LEU A 176 3.12 -0.78 11.50
CA LEU A 176 3.79 -1.53 10.44
C LEU A 176 4.08 -0.57 9.27
N GLY A 177 5.35 -0.40 8.95
CA GLY A 177 5.80 0.45 7.85
C GLY A 177 5.78 -0.25 6.50
N ASN A 178 6.27 0.45 5.47
CA ASN A 178 6.26 -0.05 4.09
C ASN A 178 7.01 -1.38 3.97
N ALA A 179 8.19 -1.51 4.57
CA ALA A 179 8.95 -2.75 4.51
C ALA A 179 8.24 -3.92 5.22
N ALA A 180 7.55 -3.66 6.34
CA ALA A 180 6.75 -4.68 7.01
C ALA A 180 5.50 -5.07 6.22
N ALA A 181 4.85 -4.11 5.53
CA ALA A 181 3.68 -4.35 4.70
C ALA A 181 4.01 -5.11 3.42
N HIS A 182 5.21 -4.89 2.85
CA HIS A 182 5.67 -5.51 1.61
C HIS A 182 6.47 -6.81 1.84
N HIS A 183 6.71 -7.15 3.11
CA HIS A 183 7.47 -8.34 3.48
C HIS A 183 6.77 -9.62 3.01
N GLU A 184 7.54 -10.65 2.60
CA GLU A 184 6.98 -11.93 2.15
C GLU A 184 6.25 -12.71 3.26
N LYS A 185 6.39 -12.29 4.52
CA LYS A 185 5.68 -12.80 5.70
C LYS A 185 4.90 -11.70 6.43
N ALA A 186 4.35 -10.76 5.68
CA ALA A 186 3.58 -9.65 6.23
C ALA A 186 2.37 -10.13 7.07
N ALA A 187 1.76 -11.24 6.70
CA ALA A 187 0.68 -11.86 7.47
C ALA A 187 1.14 -12.31 8.86
N SER A 188 2.32 -12.93 8.99
CA SER A 188 2.90 -13.33 10.27
C SER A 188 3.25 -12.12 11.14
N LEU A 189 3.82 -11.06 10.54
CA LEU A 189 4.11 -9.80 11.25
C LEU A 189 2.83 -9.16 11.78
N LEU A 190 1.76 -9.13 10.98
CA LEU A 190 0.47 -8.59 11.41
C LEU A 190 -0.15 -9.44 12.53
N SER A 191 -0.09 -10.76 12.44
CA SER A 191 -0.62 -11.66 13.49
C SER A 191 0.11 -11.48 14.81
N LEU A 192 1.44 -11.35 14.79
CA LEU A 192 2.23 -11.04 15.98
C LEU A 192 1.91 -9.65 16.54
N ALA A 193 1.80 -8.63 15.68
CA ALA A 193 1.40 -7.30 16.11
C ALA A 193 0.02 -7.29 16.78
N ASN A 194 -0.95 -8.05 16.24
CA ASN A 194 -2.27 -8.21 16.84
C ASN A 194 -2.20 -8.89 18.21
N TRP A 195 -1.42 -9.97 18.34
CA TRP A 195 -1.26 -10.63 19.62
C TRP A 195 -0.62 -9.71 20.66
N ILE A 196 0.47 -8.99 20.30
CA ILE A 196 1.12 -8.00 21.19
C ILE A 196 0.11 -6.90 21.58
N ALA A 197 -0.67 -6.42 20.63
CA ALA A 197 -1.69 -5.40 20.88
C ALA A 197 -2.75 -5.88 21.88
N GLN A 198 -3.20 -7.12 21.75
CA GLN A 198 -4.16 -7.73 22.67
C GLN A 198 -3.62 -7.79 24.10
N GLN A 199 -2.33 -8.12 24.27
CA GLN A 199 -1.71 -8.21 25.60
C GLN A 199 -1.37 -6.85 26.21
N THR A 200 -1.12 -5.85 25.38
CA THR A 200 -0.64 -4.53 25.84
C THR A 200 -1.70 -3.43 25.80
N GLY A 201 -2.82 -3.64 25.13
CA GLY A 201 -3.82 -2.62 24.85
C GLY A 201 -3.40 -1.60 23.77
N ALA A 202 -2.43 -1.94 22.92
CA ALA A 202 -2.00 -1.10 21.83
C ALA A 202 -2.97 -1.18 20.63
N SER A 203 -3.03 -0.12 19.81
CA SER A 203 -3.63 -0.17 18.48
C SER A 203 -2.61 -0.72 17.48
N VAL A 204 -3.08 -1.53 16.51
CA VAL A 204 -2.26 -1.96 15.38
C VAL A 204 -2.62 -1.14 14.16
N GLY A 205 -1.62 -0.64 13.44
CA GLY A 205 -1.85 0.17 12.23
C GLY A 205 -0.78 0.00 11.17
N TYR A 206 -1.15 0.38 9.95
CA TYR A 206 -0.24 0.48 8.81
C TYR A 206 0.10 1.93 8.50
N LEU A 207 1.37 2.18 8.26
CA LEU A 207 1.84 3.41 7.63
C LEU A 207 1.66 3.23 6.12
N SER A 208 0.65 3.87 5.55
CA SER A 208 0.23 3.64 4.16
C SER A 208 1.30 4.08 3.16
N GLU A 209 1.64 3.23 2.20
CA GLU A 209 2.62 3.49 1.15
C GLU A 209 2.24 4.70 0.28
N ALA A 210 0.97 4.79 -0.11
CA ALA A 210 0.50 5.73 -1.12
C ALA A 210 -0.72 6.52 -0.65
N ALA A 211 -1.02 7.60 -1.37
CA ALA A 211 -2.11 8.52 -1.05
C ALA A 211 -3.49 7.85 -0.99
N ASN A 212 -3.69 6.76 -1.70
CA ASN A 212 -4.97 6.06 -1.79
C ASN A 212 -4.88 4.55 -1.51
N THR A 213 -3.86 4.09 -0.79
CA THR A 213 -3.74 2.68 -0.39
C THR A 213 -4.99 2.17 0.33
N VAL A 214 -5.58 3.00 1.20
CA VAL A 214 -6.83 2.68 1.91
C VAL A 214 -8.00 2.70 0.93
N GLY A 215 -8.11 3.73 0.10
CA GLY A 215 -9.19 3.87 -0.87
C GLY A 215 -9.23 2.75 -1.89
N ALA A 216 -8.07 2.29 -2.38
CA ALA A 216 -7.97 1.17 -3.33
C ALA A 216 -8.65 -0.10 -2.78
N GLN A 217 -8.41 -0.43 -1.52
CA GLN A 217 -9.02 -1.58 -0.85
C GLN A 217 -10.54 -1.36 -0.66
N LEU A 218 -10.94 -0.16 -0.22
CA LEU A 218 -12.37 0.17 0.02
C LEU A 218 -13.22 0.06 -1.24
N VAL A 219 -12.68 0.38 -2.42
CA VAL A 219 -13.40 0.24 -3.70
C VAL A 219 -13.08 -1.08 -4.41
N ASN A 220 -12.46 -2.02 -3.70
CA ASN A 220 -12.10 -3.35 -4.23
C ASN A 220 -11.20 -3.29 -5.49
N ALA A 221 -10.26 -2.34 -5.56
CA ALA A 221 -9.18 -2.37 -6.56
C ALA A 221 -8.10 -3.41 -6.16
N VAL A 222 -8.57 -4.57 -5.73
CA VAL A 222 -7.82 -5.77 -5.33
C VAL A 222 -8.49 -6.99 -5.91
N PRO A 223 -7.82 -8.14 -6.04
CA PRO A 223 -8.41 -9.34 -6.64
C PRO A 223 -9.73 -9.75 -5.99
N GLY A 224 -10.72 -10.08 -6.82
CA GLY A 224 -11.91 -10.76 -6.36
C GLY A 224 -11.66 -12.26 -6.14
N GLN A 225 -12.71 -12.99 -5.79
CA GLN A 225 -12.61 -14.44 -5.57
C GLN A 225 -12.07 -15.15 -6.83
N GLY A 226 -10.97 -15.87 -6.69
CA GLY A 226 -10.30 -16.58 -7.78
C GLY A 226 -9.51 -15.68 -8.72
N GLY A 227 -9.43 -14.37 -8.45
CA GLY A 227 -8.61 -13.43 -9.22
C GLY A 227 -7.13 -13.51 -8.88
N LEU A 228 -6.28 -13.17 -9.85
CA LEU A 228 -4.84 -13.11 -9.70
C LEU A 228 -4.43 -11.80 -9.01
N ASN A 229 -3.50 -11.88 -8.06
CA ASN A 229 -2.84 -10.72 -7.46
C ASN A 229 -1.76 -10.13 -8.38
N ALA A 230 -1.17 -8.99 -8.00
CA ALA A 230 -0.19 -8.28 -8.82
C ALA A 230 1.01 -9.18 -9.20
N GLY A 231 1.59 -9.90 -8.25
CA GLY A 231 2.71 -10.82 -8.51
C GLY A 231 2.33 -11.95 -9.47
N GLN A 232 1.15 -12.53 -9.28
CA GLN A 232 0.63 -13.58 -10.16
C GLN A 232 0.34 -13.07 -11.57
N MET A 233 -0.23 -11.86 -11.70
CA MET A 233 -0.48 -11.25 -13.02
C MET A 233 0.82 -11.00 -13.78
N LEU A 234 1.86 -10.53 -13.11
CA LEU A 234 3.18 -10.25 -13.72
C LEU A 234 3.99 -11.52 -14.01
N GLY A 235 3.76 -12.58 -13.24
CA GLY A 235 4.40 -13.89 -13.45
C GLY A 235 3.65 -14.83 -14.39
N SER A 236 2.42 -14.49 -14.80
CA SER A 236 1.57 -15.35 -15.64
C SER A 236 1.49 -14.84 -17.08
N ALA A 237 1.15 -15.74 -18.00
CA ALA A 237 0.96 -15.43 -19.41
C ALA A 237 -0.47 -14.88 -19.68
N LEU A 238 -0.85 -13.75 -19.07
CA LEU A 238 -2.10 -13.08 -19.41
C LEU A 238 -2.10 -12.67 -20.90
N LYS A 239 -3.27 -12.65 -21.53
CA LYS A 239 -3.41 -12.26 -22.94
C LYS A 239 -3.69 -10.78 -23.12
N ALA A 240 -4.22 -10.11 -22.08
CA ALA A 240 -4.29 -8.65 -22.05
C ALA A 240 -4.02 -8.13 -20.66
N LEU A 241 -3.26 -7.04 -20.57
CA LEU A 241 -2.99 -6.34 -19.32
C LEU A 241 -3.22 -4.84 -19.51
N VAL A 242 -3.98 -4.25 -18.61
CA VAL A 242 -4.17 -2.79 -18.53
C VAL A 242 -3.32 -2.25 -17.39
N LEU A 243 -2.52 -1.23 -17.67
CA LEU A 243 -1.65 -0.55 -16.71
C LEU A 243 -2.19 0.85 -16.46
N LEU A 244 -2.64 1.13 -15.24
CA LEU A 244 -3.17 2.45 -14.86
C LEU A 244 -2.20 3.18 -13.94
N ASN A 245 -1.58 4.25 -14.45
CA ASN A 245 -0.62 5.09 -13.73
C ASN A 245 0.53 4.29 -13.09
N THR A 246 0.95 3.19 -13.69
CA THR A 246 1.99 2.30 -13.15
C THR A 246 3.06 1.98 -14.19
N GLU A 247 4.28 1.82 -13.72
CA GLU A 247 5.47 1.40 -14.46
C GLU A 247 5.99 0.12 -13.79
N PRO A 248 5.52 -1.09 -14.21
CA PRO A 248 5.77 -2.33 -13.48
C PRO A 248 7.25 -2.61 -13.19
N GLY A 249 8.16 -2.20 -14.08
CA GLY A 249 9.61 -2.33 -13.86
C GLY A 249 10.16 -1.51 -12.68
N HIS A 250 9.43 -0.50 -12.21
CA HIS A 250 9.77 0.33 -11.06
C HIS A 250 8.82 0.16 -9.87
N ASP A 251 7.60 -0.27 -10.13
CA ASP A 251 6.52 -0.27 -9.14
C ASP A 251 6.22 -1.65 -8.55
N SER A 252 6.83 -2.73 -9.07
CA SER A 252 6.50 -4.09 -8.66
C SER A 252 7.64 -4.78 -7.91
N ALA A 253 7.26 -5.57 -6.90
CA ALA A 253 8.17 -6.53 -6.26
C ALA A 253 8.41 -7.78 -7.13
N ALA A 254 7.46 -8.13 -7.99
CA ALA A 254 7.59 -9.26 -8.90
C ALA A 254 8.34 -8.87 -10.17
N GLY A 255 9.04 -9.80 -10.75
CA GLY A 255 9.65 -9.62 -12.07
C GLY A 255 8.57 -9.41 -13.15
N VAL A 256 8.95 -8.71 -14.22
CA VAL A 256 8.05 -8.32 -15.31
C VAL A 256 8.02 -9.30 -16.49
N GLN A 257 8.52 -10.51 -16.30
CA GLN A 257 8.65 -11.53 -17.38
C GLN A 257 7.31 -11.86 -18.03
N GLY A 258 6.21 -11.86 -17.27
CA GLY A 258 4.87 -12.10 -17.79
C GLY A 258 4.38 -11.05 -18.79
N LEU A 259 4.89 -9.81 -18.71
CA LEU A 259 4.54 -8.75 -19.65
C LEU A 259 4.99 -9.06 -21.08
N ALA A 260 6.16 -9.68 -21.24
CA ALA A 260 6.70 -10.05 -22.56
C ALA A 260 5.84 -11.10 -23.28
N SER A 261 5.02 -11.85 -22.54
CA SER A 261 4.09 -12.87 -23.07
C SER A 261 2.66 -12.38 -23.22
N ALA A 262 2.36 -11.16 -22.77
CA ALA A 262 1.04 -10.54 -22.94
C ALA A 262 0.79 -10.28 -24.43
N GLY A 263 -0.35 -10.72 -24.93
CA GLY A 263 -0.75 -10.49 -26.35
C GLY A 263 -1.22 -9.05 -26.60
N MET A 264 -1.53 -8.30 -25.53
CA MET A 264 -1.95 -6.90 -25.60
C MET A 264 -1.68 -6.19 -24.27
N VAL A 265 -0.93 -5.10 -24.32
CA VAL A 265 -0.71 -4.21 -23.16
C VAL A 265 -1.26 -2.82 -23.47
N VAL A 266 -2.16 -2.34 -22.62
CA VAL A 266 -2.74 -0.99 -22.69
C VAL A 266 -2.28 -0.18 -21.49
N THR A 267 -1.51 0.86 -21.71
CA THR A 267 -1.04 1.78 -20.67
C THR A 267 -1.86 3.07 -20.66
N LEU A 268 -2.37 3.45 -19.50
CA LEU A 268 -2.96 4.76 -19.20
C LEU A 268 -1.97 5.53 -18.32
N SER A 269 -1.36 6.58 -18.85
CA SER A 269 -0.32 7.32 -18.13
C SER A 269 -0.28 8.80 -18.55
N PRO A 270 0.07 9.72 -17.63
CA PRO A 270 0.36 11.11 -18.00
C PRO A 270 1.73 11.27 -18.69
N PHE A 271 2.52 10.21 -18.75
CA PHE A 271 3.87 10.20 -19.30
C PHE A 271 4.01 9.21 -20.47
N LYS A 272 4.95 9.48 -21.36
CA LYS A 272 5.41 8.51 -22.36
C LYS A 272 6.28 7.46 -21.68
N THR A 273 5.64 6.45 -21.12
CA THR A 273 6.28 5.36 -20.38
C THR A 273 5.78 4.00 -20.89
N ASN A 274 6.46 2.92 -20.52
CA ASN A 274 6.16 1.55 -20.93
C ASN A 274 6.12 1.38 -22.46
N LEU A 275 6.87 2.19 -23.21
CA LEU A 275 6.81 2.22 -24.68
C LEU A 275 7.31 0.93 -25.33
N ASP A 276 8.19 0.21 -24.64
CA ASP A 276 8.78 -1.04 -25.06
C ASP A 276 7.86 -2.25 -24.90
N ILE A 277 6.81 -2.11 -24.06
CA ILE A 277 5.88 -3.19 -23.72
C ILE A 277 4.44 -2.89 -24.11
N SER A 278 4.10 -1.63 -24.43
CA SER A 278 2.70 -1.22 -24.67
C SER A 278 2.33 -1.25 -26.14
N ASP A 279 1.24 -1.94 -26.48
CA ASP A 279 0.61 -1.84 -27.80
C ASP A 279 -0.20 -0.55 -27.95
N VAL A 280 -0.75 -0.05 -26.84
CA VAL A 280 -1.55 1.17 -26.81
C VAL A 280 -1.19 2.00 -25.61
N LEU A 281 -0.80 3.27 -25.82
CA LEU A 281 -0.62 4.27 -24.77
C LEU A 281 -1.74 5.31 -24.87
N LEU A 282 -2.59 5.37 -23.85
CA LEU A 282 -3.66 6.35 -23.70
C LEU A 282 -3.18 7.49 -22.80
N PRO A 283 -3.09 8.73 -23.28
CA PRO A 283 -2.65 9.85 -22.48
C PRO A 283 -3.73 10.26 -21.50
N VAL A 284 -3.38 10.27 -20.19
CA VAL A 284 -4.29 10.71 -19.13
C VAL A 284 -3.73 11.91 -18.37
N ALA A 285 -4.58 12.65 -17.72
CA ALA A 285 -4.23 13.83 -16.95
C ALA A 285 -3.68 13.44 -15.57
N PRO A 286 -2.60 14.09 -15.06
CA PRO A 286 -2.13 13.91 -13.69
C PRO A 286 -3.14 14.50 -12.68
N PHE A 287 -2.93 14.26 -11.38
CA PHE A 287 -3.86 14.68 -10.33
C PHE A 287 -4.08 16.21 -10.28
N THR A 288 -3.14 17.03 -10.72
CA THR A 288 -3.29 18.50 -10.80
C THR A 288 -4.29 18.95 -11.88
N GLU A 289 -4.56 18.11 -12.85
CA GLU A 289 -5.38 18.37 -14.05
C GLU A 289 -6.70 17.58 -14.03
N THR A 290 -7.02 16.88 -12.94
CA THR A 290 -8.26 16.15 -12.75
C THR A 290 -8.89 16.47 -11.40
N SER A 291 -10.22 16.32 -11.31
CA SER A 291 -10.90 16.23 -10.02
C SER A 291 -10.90 14.79 -9.55
N GLY A 292 -10.82 14.56 -8.24
CA GLY A 292 -10.83 13.23 -7.68
C GLY A 292 -10.87 13.23 -6.16
N SER A 293 -10.72 12.03 -5.60
CA SER A 293 -10.75 11.83 -4.16
C SER A 293 -9.68 10.84 -3.72
N PHE A 294 -9.20 11.03 -2.50
CA PHE A 294 -8.32 10.10 -1.80
C PHE A 294 -8.93 9.72 -0.45
N VAL A 295 -8.69 8.50 0.00
CA VAL A 295 -8.96 8.09 1.38
C VAL A 295 -7.62 7.94 2.10
N ASN A 296 -7.38 8.82 3.06
CA ASN A 296 -6.10 8.87 3.77
C ASN A 296 -5.91 7.67 4.72
N ALA A 297 -4.75 7.61 5.38
CA ALA A 297 -4.38 6.51 6.27
C ALA A 297 -5.34 6.28 7.45
N GLU A 298 -6.07 7.29 7.92
CA GLU A 298 -7.09 7.14 8.97
C GLU A 298 -8.50 6.79 8.44
N GLY A 299 -8.66 6.58 7.12
CA GLY A 299 -9.95 6.30 6.51
C GLY A 299 -10.77 7.55 6.18
N ARG A 300 -10.19 8.74 6.15
CA ARG A 300 -10.88 10.00 5.84
C ARG A 300 -10.90 10.25 4.34
N LEU A 301 -12.09 10.41 3.79
CA LEU A 301 -12.31 10.81 2.40
C LEU A 301 -11.97 12.30 2.22
N GLN A 302 -11.12 12.61 1.25
CA GLN A 302 -10.72 13.97 0.91
C GLN A 302 -10.83 14.17 -0.60
N SER A 303 -11.68 15.09 -1.04
CA SER A 303 -11.89 15.40 -2.46
C SER A 303 -11.17 16.68 -2.84
N PHE A 304 -10.81 16.79 -4.11
CA PHE A 304 -10.14 17.94 -4.68
C PHE A 304 -10.64 18.22 -6.10
N HIS A 305 -10.37 19.42 -6.58
CA HIS A 305 -10.68 19.86 -7.94
C HIS A 305 -9.40 20.05 -8.75
N ALA A 306 -9.52 19.91 -10.07
CA ALA A 306 -8.44 20.27 -10.98
C ALA A 306 -8.01 21.74 -10.77
N VAL A 307 -6.70 21.96 -10.72
CA VAL A 307 -6.13 23.30 -10.58
C VAL A 307 -5.93 23.94 -11.97
N VAL A 308 -5.58 23.13 -12.96
CA VAL A 308 -5.36 23.55 -14.35
C VAL A 308 -6.10 22.62 -15.32
N ARG A 309 -6.28 23.08 -16.55
CA ARG A 309 -6.88 22.24 -17.60
C ARG A 309 -5.89 21.16 -18.06
N PRO A 310 -6.40 19.99 -18.47
CA PRO A 310 -5.56 18.95 -19.07
C PRO A 310 -4.74 19.45 -20.24
N LEU A 311 -3.47 19.05 -20.29
CA LEU A 311 -2.54 19.45 -21.33
C LEU A 311 -2.86 18.74 -22.66
N GLY A 312 -3.03 19.52 -23.73
CA GLY A 312 -3.26 19.01 -25.09
C GLY A 312 -4.48 18.06 -25.17
N GLU A 313 -4.26 16.85 -25.69
CA GLU A 313 -5.31 15.85 -25.87
C GLU A 313 -5.51 14.94 -24.65
N THR A 314 -4.79 15.16 -23.55
CA THR A 314 -4.98 14.37 -22.31
C THR A 314 -6.40 14.56 -21.76
N ARG A 315 -6.88 13.57 -21.07
CA ARG A 315 -8.18 13.61 -20.36
C ARG A 315 -8.03 12.98 -18.97
N PRO A 316 -8.82 13.38 -17.97
CA PRO A 316 -8.88 12.68 -16.70
C PRO A 316 -9.04 11.17 -16.91
N ALA A 317 -8.24 10.36 -16.22
CA ALA A 317 -8.23 8.91 -16.45
C ALA A 317 -9.59 8.28 -16.16
N TRP A 318 -10.34 8.77 -15.16
CA TRP A 318 -11.69 8.30 -14.91
C TRP A 318 -12.63 8.49 -16.12
N LYS A 319 -12.48 9.58 -16.92
CA LYS A 319 -13.24 9.80 -18.17
C LYS A 319 -12.83 8.82 -19.25
N VAL A 320 -11.53 8.55 -19.38
CA VAL A 320 -11.00 7.59 -20.34
C VAL A 320 -11.54 6.19 -20.04
N ILE A 321 -11.46 5.75 -18.77
CA ILE A 321 -11.97 4.44 -18.35
C ILE A 321 -13.49 4.35 -18.52
N ARG A 322 -14.23 5.42 -18.22
CA ARG A 322 -15.67 5.51 -18.48
C ARG A 322 -16.00 5.29 -19.97
N VAL A 323 -15.28 5.97 -20.84
CA VAL A 323 -15.49 5.82 -22.31
C VAL A 323 -15.14 4.40 -22.76
N LEU A 324 -14.07 3.81 -22.22
CA LEU A 324 -13.71 2.41 -22.49
C LEU A 324 -14.85 1.47 -22.09
N GLY A 325 -15.44 1.65 -20.91
CA GLY A 325 -16.59 0.87 -20.44
C GLY A 325 -17.79 0.97 -21.38
N ASN A 326 -18.14 2.19 -21.81
CA ASN A 326 -19.22 2.43 -22.76
C ASN A 326 -18.96 1.76 -24.14
N LEU A 327 -17.74 1.88 -24.67
CA LEU A 327 -17.36 1.24 -25.93
C LEU A 327 -17.37 -0.29 -25.84
N LEU A 328 -17.15 -0.82 -24.65
CA LEU A 328 -17.25 -2.26 -24.37
C LEU A 328 -18.71 -2.72 -24.15
N GLY A 329 -19.66 -1.79 -24.01
CA GLY A 329 -21.06 -2.08 -23.75
C GLY A 329 -21.34 -2.49 -22.31
N LEU A 330 -20.51 -2.03 -21.37
CA LEU A 330 -20.62 -2.36 -19.94
C LEU A 330 -21.60 -1.40 -19.25
N ALA A 331 -22.40 -1.91 -18.31
CA ALA A 331 -23.26 -1.10 -17.47
C ALA A 331 -22.46 -0.35 -16.38
N GLY A 332 -23.00 0.79 -15.91
CA GLY A 332 -22.41 1.56 -14.80
C GLY A 332 -21.32 2.56 -15.21
N PHE A 333 -21.20 2.87 -16.51
CA PHE A 333 -20.24 3.83 -17.04
C PHE A 333 -20.91 5.12 -17.56
N ASP A 334 -22.06 5.50 -16.99
CA ASP A 334 -22.85 6.66 -17.42
C ASP A 334 -22.55 7.94 -16.64
N ALA A 335 -21.73 7.86 -15.59
CA ALA A 335 -21.39 9.01 -14.75
C ALA A 335 -20.79 10.16 -15.58
N ASP A 336 -21.32 11.37 -15.41
CA ASP A 336 -20.88 12.58 -16.11
C ASP A 336 -19.86 13.42 -15.32
N SER A 337 -19.66 13.12 -14.05
CA SER A 337 -18.75 13.80 -13.15
C SER A 337 -18.00 12.83 -12.23
N SER A 338 -16.84 13.28 -11.72
CA SER A 338 -16.09 12.51 -10.69
C SER A 338 -16.91 12.33 -9.42
N GLN A 339 -17.75 13.32 -9.06
CA GLN A 339 -18.65 13.24 -7.92
C GLN A 339 -19.71 12.13 -8.08
N ALA A 340 -20.23 11.94 -9.30
CA ALA A 340 -21.17 10.86 -9.58
C ALA A 340 -20.48 9.49 -9.49
N VAL A 341 -19.24 9.38 -9.96
CA VAL A 341 -18.43 8.15 -9.80
C VAL A 341 -18.18 7.89 -8.31
N LEU A 342 -17.76 8.91 -7.55
CA LEU A 342 -17.52 8.79 -6.11
C LEU A 342 -18.77 8.33 -5.36
N ALA A 343 -19.91 8.94 -5.63
CA ALA A 343 -21.19 8.60 -4.98
C ALA A 343 -21.60 7.14 -5.23
N SER A 344 -21.28 6.60 -6.41
CA SER A 344 -21.50 5.19 -6.73
C SER A 344 -20.48 4.27 -6.08
N ALA A 345 -19.20 4.68 -6.04
CA ALA A 345 -18.10 3.86 -5.53
C ALA A 345 -18.07 3.78 -3.99
N LEU A 346 -18.44 4.88 -3.32
CA LEU A 346 -18.40 4.99 -1.87
C LEU A 346 -19.68 5.70 -1.37
N PRO A 347 -20.85 5.04 -1.48
CA PRO A 347 -22.14 5.66 -1.16
C PRO A 347 -22.23 6.08 0.29
N GLY A 348 -22.83 7.26 0.51
CA GLY A 348 -23.09 7.78 1.84
C GLY A 348 -21.89 8.41 2.56
N VAL A 349 -20.70 8.44 1.96
CA VAL A 349 -19.52 9.06 2.57
C VAL A 349 -19.28 10.44 1.97
N ALA A 350 -19.41 11.48 2.80
CA ALA A 350 -19.13 12.85 2.40
C ALA A 350 -17.63 13.17 2.46
N SER A 351 -17.18 14.12 1.64
CA SER A 351 -15.80 14.66 1.74
C SER A 351 -15.55 15.24 3.12
N GLY A 352 -14.41 14.89 3.72
CA GLY A 352 -14.06 15.23 5.10
C GLY A 352 -14.50 14.19 6.14
N ALA A 353 -15.41 13.28 5.81
CA ALA A 353 -15.85 12.22 6.73
C ALA A 353 -14.86 11.04 6.74
N VAL A 354 -14.80 10.35 7.87
CA VAL A 354 -14.15 9.03 7.98
C VAL A 354 -15.16 7.96 7.58
N VAL A 355 -14.72 6.97 6.83
CA VAL A 355 -15.57 5.83 6.45
C VAL A 355 -16.00 5.05 7.68
N ASP A 356 -17.04 4.23 7.54
CA ASP A 356 -17.52 3.38 8.62
C ASP A 356 -16.37 2.56 9.22
N ALA A 357 -16.26 2.57 10.54
CA ALA A 357 -15.24 1.85 11.29
C ALA A 357 -15.26 0.33 11.01
N ALA A 358 -16.41 -0.25 10.69
CA ALA A 358 -16.54 -1.65 10.30
C ALA A 358 -15.78 -1.99 9.00
N ARG A 359 -15.48 -0.98 8.18
CA ARG A 359 -14.68 -1.11 6.96
C ARG A 359 -13.17 -0.92 7.19
N LEU A 360 -12.75 -0.56 8.39
CA LEU A 360 -11.35 -0.33 8.77
C LEU A 360 -10.89 -1.49 9.67
N ASN A 361 -10.12 -2.43 9.12
CA ASN A 361 -9.82 -3.68 9.79
C ASN A 361 -8.35 -4.09 9.65
N ASN A 362 -7.64 -4.12 10.78
CA ASN A 362 -6.26 -4.62 10.88
C ASN A 362 -6.16 -5.99 11.58
N ALA A 363 -7.28 -6.66 11.85
CA ALA A 363 -7.25 -7.98 12.46
C ALA A 363 -6.64 -9.03 11.52
N SER A 364 -5.94 -9.98 12.09
CA SER A 364 -5.35 -11.12 11.40
C SER A 364 -5.65 -12.41 12.13
N THR A 365 -5.94 -13.46 11.36
CA THR A 365 -6.07 -14.84 11.83
C THR A 365 -5.05 -15.77 11.17
N ALA A 366 -4.09 -15.20 10.43
CA ALA A 366 -3.05 -15.97 9.76
C ALA A 366 -2.14 -16.68 10.78
N SER A 367 -1.70 -17.88 10.43
CA SER A 367 -0.66 -18.59 11.18
C SER A 367 0.66 -17.83 11.14
N ILE A 368 1.43 -17.96 12.21
CA ILE A 368 2.76 -17.34 12.31
C ILE A 368 3.79 -18.35 11.79
N ASP A 369 4.53 -17.95 10.77
CA ASP A 369 5.64 -18.72 10.20
C ASP A 369 6.97 -18.08 10.58
N LEU A 370 7.76 -18.76 11.42
CA LEU A 370 9.05 -18.30 11.91
C LEU A 370 10.23 -18.62 10.96
N SER A 371 9.99 -19.31 9.85
CA SER A 371 11.07 -19.56 8.89
C SER A 371 11.61 -18.23 8.32
N PRO A 372 12.93 -18.11 8.08
CA PRO A 372 13.47 -16.89 7.51
C PRO A 372 12.80 -16.51 6.18
N ALA A 373 12.70 -15.22 5.92
CA ALA A 373 12.30 -14.72 4.61
C ALA A 373 13.42 -14.95 3.60
N VAL A 374 13.06 -15.11 2.33
CA VAL A 374 14.03 -15.37 1.25
C VAL A 374 14.36 -14.07 0.51
N ALA A 375 13.39 -13.20 0.37
CA ALA A 375 13.52 -11.94 -0.37
C ALA A 375 13.41 -10.72 0.55
N GLU A 376 14.16 -9.69 0.21
CA GLU A 376 14.02 -8.39 0.85
C GLU A 376 12.70 -7.71 0.44
N PRO A 377 12.07 -6.94 1.33
CA PRO A 377 10.87 -6.18 1.01
C PRO A 377 11.16 -5.13 -0.07
N CYS A 378 10.34 -5.09 -1.11
CA CYS A 378 10.41 -4.06 -2.14
C CYS A 378 9.88 -2.73 -1.58
N VAL A 379 10.76 -1.80 -1.28
CA VAL A 379 10.39 -0.47 -0.77
C VAL A 379 10.95 0.60 -1.70
N ALA A 380 10.08 1.39 -2.29
CA ALA A 380 10.49 2.55 -3.05
C ALA A 380 10.83 3.73 -2.13
N SER A 381 11.92 4.41 -2.41
CA SER A 381 12.21 5.70 -1.76
C SER A 381 11.15 6.74 -2.16
N ILE A 382 11.01 7.81 -1.35
CA ILE A 382 10.10 8.92 -1.67
C ILE A 382 10.42 9.59 -3.01
N TYR A 383 11.61 9.40 -3.55
CA TYR A 383 12.05 9.91 -4.86
C TYR A 383 11.68 9.00 -6.01
N GLN A 384 11.34 7.73 -5.74
CA GLN A 384 11.03 6.69 -6.72
C GLN A 384 9.61 6.14 -6.57
N LEU A 385 8.80 6.73 -5.69
CA LEU A 385 7.52 6.19 -5.25
C LEU A 385 6.49 6.05 -6.39
N ASP A 386 6.47 7.01 -7.32
CA ASP A 386 5.60 6.97 -8.51
C ASP A 386 6.24 7.65 -9.73
N GLY A 387 5.58 7.55 -10.88
CA GLY A 387 6.04 8.13 -12.14
C GLY A 387 6.15 9.66 -12.11
N LEU A 388 5.44 10.34 -11.22
CA LEU A 388 5.43 11.80 -11.10
C LEU A 388 6.69 12.28 -10.35
N VAL A 389 6.97 11.69 -9.18
CA VAL A 389 8.16 12.04 -8.39
C VAL A 389 9.44 11.63 -9.11
N ARG A 390 9.45 10.49 -9.82
CA ARG A 390 10.58 10.05 -10.64
C ARG A 390 10.96 11.07 -11.71
N ARG A 391 10.00 11.86 -12.20
CA ARG A 391 10.20 12.88 -13.26
C ARG A 391 10.22 14.31 -12.76
N ALA A 392 10.32 14.52 -11.44
CA ALA A 392 10.42 15.85 -10.84
C ALA A 392 11.88 16.29 -10.68
N PRO A 393 12.46 17.13 -11.58
CA PRO A 393 13.89 17.47 -11.53
C PRO A 393 14.30 18.08 -10.19
N ALA A 394 13.43 18.90 -9.58
CA ALA A 394 13.70 19.51 -8.29
C ALA A 394 13.90 18.48 -7.16
N LEU A 395 13.24 17.32 -7.24
CA LEU A 395 13.42 16.22 -6.29
C LEU A 395 14.65 15.37 -6.64
N GLN A 396 14.79 14.99 -7.91
CA GLN A 396 15.88 14.11 -8.37
C GLN A 396 17.28 14.74 -8.24
N LEU A 397 17.38 16.07 -8.25
CA LEU A 397 18.64 16.79 -8.10
C LEU A 397 19.05 17.01 -6.63
N THR A 398 18.25 16.59 -5.66
CA THR A 398 18.63 16.68 -4.24
C THR A 398 19.79 15.71 -3.93
N ALA A 399 20.62 16.08 -2.96
CA ALA A 399 21.72 15.22 -2.50
C ALA A 399 21.21 13.86 -1.98
N ASP A 400 20.07 13.88 -1.33
CA ASP A 400 19.43 12.70 -0.75
C ASP A 400 18.93 11.71 -1.83
N ALA A 401 18.27 12.23 -2.89
CA ALA A 401 17.84 11.40 -4.02
C ALA A 401 19.04 10.76 -4.75
N ARG A 402 20.11 11.52 -4.96
CA ARG A 402 21.33 11.01 -5.58
C ARG A 402 22.00 9.91 -4.76
N ALA A 403 22.04 10.08 -3.42
CA ALA A 403 22.61 9.08 -2.53
C ALA A 403 21.78 7.77 -2.55
N THR A 404 20.46 7.87 -2.67
CA THR A 404 19.57 6.70 -2.78
C THR A 404 19.81 5.93 -4.09
N LEU A 405 19.92 6.65 -5.21
CA LEU A 405 20.19 6.01 -6.52
C LEU A 405 21.53 5.27 -6.55
N ILE A 406 22.58 5.84 -5.95
CA ILE A 406 23.90 5.20 -5.87
C ILE A 406 23.83 3.93 -5.00
N ALA A 407 23.05 3.92 -3.92
CA ALA A 407 22.87 2.74 -3.09
C ALA A 407 22.14 1.62 -3.84
N ASP A 408 21.13 1.96 -4.62
CA ASP A 408 20.36 1.00 -5.44
C ASP A 408 21.24 0.38 -6.55
N GLU A 409 22.14 1.16 -7.18
CA GLU A 409 23.10 0.67 -8.19
C GLU A 409 24.17 -0.26 -7.61
N VAL A 410 24.54 -0.11 -6.34
CA VAL A 410 25.55 -0.97 -5.69
C VAL A 410 24.96 -2.32 -5.27
N HIS A 411 23.63 -2.42 -5.10
CA HIS A 411 22.92 -3.63 -4.70
C HIS A 411 22.19 -4.36 -5.85
N ALA A 412 22.23 -3.82 -7.06
CA ALA A 412 21.69 -4.43 -8.29
C ALA A 412 22.76 -5.22 -9.05
#